data_6a9a80ce3b26557513fc964655355df9
#
_entry.id   6a9a80ce3b26557513fc964655355df9
#
_cell.length_a   1.000
_cell.length_b   1.000
_cell.length_c   1.000
_cell.angle_alpha   90.00
_cell.angle_beta   90.00
_cell.angle_gamma   90.00
#
_symmetry.space_group_name_H-M   'P 1'
#
loop_
_entity.id
_entity.type
_entity.pdbx_description
1 polymer ?
#
loop_
_entity_poly.entity_id
_entity_poly.type
_entity_poly.pdbx_seq_one_letter_code
_entity_poly.pdbx_strand_id
1 'polypeptide(L)'
;MRLAGFEVGLDRPLFLIAGPCVIESETLVQEVAGKLAEITAALGMPLVFKASFDKANRSSGASFRGHGLEAGLKALQSVKSLFKLPVLTDVHEDTPIAEVAAVVDVLQTPAFLCRQTNFIVSVSAAGRPVNIKKGQFLSPWEMQNVVDKARSTGNTQIMVCERGFSFGYNILITDMRALSVMRSTGCPVVFDATHSVQLPGAAGNASGGQREFVPVLARAAVAAGIAGIFMETHPRPQQALSDGPNAWPLDRMASLLETLKQLDTISKSRPFEEASL
;
A
#
# COMPACT_ATOMS: atom_id res chain seq x y z
N MET A 1 12.35 -9.32 7.20
CA MET A 1 12.15 -8.07 7.99
C MET A 1 10.99 -8.29 8.96
N ARG A 2 11.07 -7.79 10.19
CA ARG A 2 9.94 -7.85 11.14
C ARG A 2 9.03 -6.64 10.93
N LEU A 3 7.73 -6.86 10.76
CA LEU A 3 6.71 -5.84 10.54
C LEU A 3 5.60 -6.00 11.57
N ALA A 4 5.46 -5.05 12.50
CA ALA A 4 4.35 -4.98 13.46
C ALA A 4 3.96 -6.32 14.13
N GLY A 5 4.94 -7.16 14.45
CA GLY A 5 4.73 -8.43 15.16
C GLY A 5 4.87 -9.70 14.32
N PHE A 6 4.88 -9.62 12.99
CA PHE A 6 5.13 -10.75 12.08
C PHE A 6 6.31 -10.50 11.14
N GLU A 7 6.81 -11.54 10.51
CA GLU A 7 7.91 -11.45 9.55
C GLU A 7 7.41 -11.34 8.12
N VAL A 8 8.07 -10.47 7.32
CA VAL A 8 7.79 -10.24 5.91
C VAL A 8 9.05 -10.40 5.07
N GLY A 9 8.89 -10.96 3.90
CA GLY A 9 9.98 -11.21 2.95
C GLY A 9 9.51 -12.10 1.82
N LEU A 10 10.38 -12.30 0.84
CA LEU A 10 10.09 -13.19 -0.28
C LEU A 10 10.01 -14.65 0.16
N ASP A 11 10.71 -15.02 1.23
CA ASP A 11 10.73 -16.33 1.89
C ASP A 11 9.61 -16.52 2.92
N ARG A 12 8.70 -15.57 3.05
CA ARG A 12 7.59 -15.59 4.01
C ARG A 12 6.25 -15.60 3.27
N PRO A 13 5.17 -16.08 3.92
CA PRO A 13 3.82 -16.01 3.34
C PRO A 13 3.44 -14.58 2.94
N LEU A 14 2.64 -14.47 1.89
CA LEU A 14 2.10 -13.20 1.43
C LEU A 14 1.35 -12.48 2.56
N PHE A 15 1.62 -11.20 2.78
CA PHE A 15 0.85 -10.37 3.71
C PHE A 15 0.02 -9.34 2.94
N LEU A 16 -1.04 -8.86 3.60
CA LEU A 16 -1.97 -7.89 3.04
C LEU A 16 -1.80 -6.53 3.72
N ILE A 17 -1.77 -5.46 2.92
CA ILE A 17 -2.03 -4.09 3.36
C ILE A 17 -3.36 -3.69 2.75
N ALA A 18 -4.41 -3.48 3.54
CA ALA A 18 -5.71 -3.13 2.98
C ALA A 18 -6.56 -2.26 3.92
N GLY A 19 -7.50 -1.54 3.30
CA GLY A 19 -8.48 -0.70 3.96
C GLY A 19 -9.05 0.35 3.00
N PRO A 20 -9.86 1.30 3.47
CA PRO A 20 -10.41 2.34 2.61
C PRO A 20 -9.32 3.32 2.16
N CYS A 21 -9.53 3.95 1.00
CA CYS A 21 -8.60 4.94 0.46
C CYS A 21 -8.35 6.09 1.46
N VAL A 22 -9.43 6.60 2.04
CA VAL A 22 -9.42 7.71 3.02
C VAL A 22 -10.38 7.38 4.17
N ILE A 23 -10.12 7.93 5.34
CA ILE A 23 -11.03 7.86 6.48
C ILE A 23 -12.26 8.73 6.20
N GLU A 24 -13.37 8.11 5.83
CA GLU A 24 -14.64 8.79 5.56
C GLU A 24 -15.49 8.96 6.82
N SER A 25 -15.43 7.98 7.72
CA SER A 25 -16.02 8.00 9.06
C SER A 25 -15.41 6.92 9.94
N GLU A 26 -15.47 7.07 11.25
CA GLU A 26 -15.01 6.05 12.18
C GLU A 26 -15.79 4.72 12.00
N THR A 27 -17.10 4.80 11.78
CA THR A 27 -17.97 3.63 11.55
C THR A 27 -17.55 2.85 10.31
N LEU A 28 -17.30 3.52 9.18
CA LEU A 28 -16.85 2.86 7.95
C LEU A 28 -15.48 2.18 8.15
N VAL A 29 -14.56 2.87 8.82
CA VAL A 29 -13.22 2.33 9.10
C VAL A 29 -13.30 1.07 9.95
N GLN A 30 -14.16 1.07 10.99
CA GLN A 30 -14.38 -0.11 11.85
C GLN A 30 -15.10 -1.25 11.10
N GLU A 31 -16.10 -0.96 10.25
CA GLU A 31 -16.77 -1.95 9.39
C GLU A 31 -15.75 -2.67 8.49
N VAL A 32 -14.92 -1.89 7.80
CA VAL A 32 -13.91 -2.44 6.89
C VAL A 32 -12.83 -3.21 7.65
N ALA A 33 -12.35 -2.67 8.77
CA ALA A 33 -11.31 -3.32 9.58
C ALA A 33 -11.79 -4.65 10.17
N GLY A 34 -13.01 -4.68 10.71
CA GLY A 34 -13.60 -5.90 11.24
C GLY A 34 -13.77 -6.99 10.18
N LYS A 35 -14.27 -6.62 9.00
CA LYS A 35 -14.42 -7.59 7.90
C LYS A 35 -13.10 -8.11 7.37
N LEU A 36 -12.10 -7.23 7.22
CA LEU A 36 -10.74 -7.65 6.81
C LEU A 36 -10.09 -8.54 7.87
N ALA A 37 -10.25 -8.24 9.16
CA ALA A 37 -9.75 -9.08 10.25
C ALA A 37 -10.33 -10.50 10.21
N GLU A 38 -11.66 -10.61 10.01
CA GLU A 38 -12.35 -11.90 9.86
C GLU A 38 -11.80 -12.70 8.67
N ILE A 39 -11.74 -12.08 7.49
CA ILE A 39 -11.27 -12.74 6.25
C ILE A 39 -9.82 -13.20 6.40
N THR A 40 -8.94 -12.33 6.89
CA THR A 40 -7.51 -12.64 6.96
C THR A 40 -7.19 -13.65 8.06
N ALA A 41 -7.93 -13.64 9.17
CA ALA A 41 -7.82 -14.68 10.20
C ALA A 41 -8.22 -16.06 9.66
N ALA A 42 -9.33 -16.15 8.91
CA ALA A 42 -9.77 -17.40 8.28
C ALA A 42 -8.75 -17.94 7.27
N LEU A 43 -8.05 -17.05 6.56
CA LEU A 43 -7.00 -17.41 5.61
C LEU A 43 -5.62 -17.63 6.25
N GLY A 44 -5.42 -17.28 7.52
CA GLY A 44 -4.10 -17.24 8.15
C GLY A 44 -3.13 -16.29 7.46
N MET A 45 -3.64 -15.17 6.91
CA MET A 45 -2.86 -14.16 6.19
C MET A 45 -2.58 -12.97 7.09
N PRO A 46 -1.31 -12.54 7.29
CA PRO A 46 -1.02 -11.34 8.05
C PRO A 46 -1.62 -10.10 7.41
N LEU A 47 -2.17 -9.19 8.22
CA LEU A 47 -2.82 -7.95 7.79
C LEU A 47 -2.20 -6.73 8.47
N VAL A 48 -1.94 -5.70 7.68
CA VAL A 48 -1.77 -4.31 8.12
C VAL A 48 -2.97 -3.51 7.61
N PHE A 49 -3.76 -2.96 8.51
CA PHE A 49 -4.90 -2.14 8.13
C PHE A 49 -4.43 -0.76 7.67
N LYS A 50 -4.91 -0.31 6.51
CA LYS A 50 -4.53 0.98 5.92
C LYS A 50 -5.72 1.92 5.78
N ALA A 51 -5.57 3.15 6.24
CA ALA A 51 -6.46 4.25 5.84
C ALA A 51 -5.70 5.58 5.92
N SER A 52 -5.96 6.49 4.97
CA SER A 52 -5.32 7.81 4.98
C SER A 52 -6.17 8.81 5.76
N PHE A 53 -5.55 9.58 6.65
CA PHE A 53 -6.23 10.69 7.36
C PHE A 53 -6.35 11.94 6.50
N ASP A 54 -5.48 12.09 5.49
CA ASP A 54 -5.49 13.17 4.51
C ASP A 54 -5.12 12.65 3.11
N LYS A 55 -5.68 13.29 2.10
CA LYS A 55 -5.35 13.14 0.68
C LYS A 55 -4.82 14.46 0.14
N ALA A 56 -3.53 14.74 0.42
CA ALA A 56 -2.90 16.02 0.09
C ALA A 56 -2.73 16.27 -1.41
N ASN A 57 -2.67 15.21 -2.25
CA ASN A 57 -2.37 15.26 -3.68
C ASN A 57 -3.59 15.11 -4.60
N ARG A 58 -4.73 15.69 -4.22
CA ARG A 58 -5.94 15.65 -5.05
C ARG A 58 -5.79 16.43 -6.36
N SER A 59 -6.45 15.94 -7.43
CA SER A 59 -6.52 16.65 -8.72
C SER A 59 -7.30 17.97 -8.62
N SER A 60 -8.26 18.07 -7.72
CA SER A 60 -9.04 19.28 -7.47
C SER A 60 -8.97 19.69 -6.01
N GLY A 61 -8.75 20.99 -5.75
CA GLY A 61 -8.76 21.54 -4.40
C GLY A 61 -10.12 21.46 -3.67
N ALA A 62 -11.21 21.20 -4.40
CA ALA A 62 -12.55 21.02 -3.83
C ALA A 62 -12.85 19.54 -3.46
N SER A 63 -11.95 18.59 -3.77
CA SER A 63 -12.15 17.19 -3.45
C SER A 63 -12.03 16.92 -1.95
N PHE A 64 -12.77 15.91 -1.48
CA PHE A 64 -12.69 15.49 -0.08
C PHE A 64 -11.27 15.02 0.27
N ARG A 65 -10.67 15.59 1.29
CA ARG A 65 -9.32 15.28 1.74
C ARG A 65 -9.26 14.37 2.97
N GLY A 66 -10.28 14.36 3.79
CA GLY A 66 -10.34 13.68 5.09
C GLY A 66 -10.90 14.61 6.16
N HIS A 67 -10.94 14.13 7.40
CA HIS A 67 -11.42 14.87 8.58
C HIS A 67 -10.30 15.54 9.39
N GLY A 68 -9.09 15.58 8.86
CA GLY A 68 -7.91 16.13 9.54
C GLY A 68 -7.17 15.09 10.39
N LEU A 69 -6.02 15.53 10.91
CA LEU A 69 -5.06 14.68 11.59
C LEU A 69 -5.64 14.01 12.86
N GLU A 70 -6.17 14.83 13.76
CA GLU A 70 -6.65 14.36 15.09
C GLU A 70 -7.76 13.31 14.95
N ALA A 71 -8.80 13.61 14.15
CA ALA A 71 -9.91 12.70 13.91
C ALA A 71 -9.44 11.42 13.20
N GLY A 72 -8.50 11.54 12.25
CA GLY A 72 -7.92 10.42 11.55
C GLY A 72 -7.10 9.50 12.45
N LEU A 73 -6.24 10.06 13.29
CA LEU A 73 -5.44 9.27 14.24
C LEU A 73 -6.32 8.59 15.28
N LYS A 74 -7.39 9.23 15.75
CA LYS A 74 -8.37 8.62 16.64
C LYS A 74 -9.06 7.42 15.99
N ALA A 75 -9.47 7.52 14.72
CA ALA A 75 -10.08 6.43 13.99
C ALA A 75 -9.11 5.24 13.82
N LEU A 76 -7.83 5.49 13.50
CA LEU A 76 -6.81 4.44 13.43
C LEU A 76 -6.53 3.81 14.79
N GLN A 77 -6.49 4.60 15.86
CA GLN A 77 -6.32 4.09 17.22
C GLN A 77 -7.50 3.19 17.63
N SER A 78 -8.74 3.51 17.20
CA SER A 78 -9.92 2.67 17.46
C SER A 78 -9.78 1.30 16.80
N VAL A 79 -9.27 1.23 15.56
CA VAL A 79 -8.99 -0.05 14.87
C VAL A 79 -7.97 -0.90 15.65
N LYS A 80 -6.87 -0.29 16.09
CA LYS A 80 -5.86 -0.99 16.93
C LYS A 80 -6.49 -1.56 18.20
N SER A 81 -7.32 -0.77 18.87
CA SER A 81 -7.91 -1.15 20.15
C SER A 81 -8.94 -2.26 20.00
N LEU A 82 -9.82 -2.16 18.98
CA LEU A 82 -10.93 -3.08 18.77
C LEU A 82 -10.50 -4.41 18.13
N PHE A 83 -9.68 -4.33 17.07
CA PHE A 83 -9.36 -5.50 16.25
C PHE A 83 -7.93 -6.02 16.44
N LYS A 84 -7.11 -5.34 17.25
CA LYS A 84 -5.69 -5.69 17.48
C LYS A 84 -4.87 -5.76 16.20
N LEU A 85 -5.26 -4.99 15.18
CA LEU A 85 -4.56 -4.89 13.92
C LEU A 85 -3.47 -3.83 13.97
N PRO A 86 -2.30 -4.06 13.37
CA PRO A 86 -1.38 -2.99 13.06
C PRO A 86 -1.96 -2.07 12.01
N VAL A 87 -1.68 -0.77 12.12
CA VAL A 87 -2.23 0.24 11.23
C VAL A 87 -1.16 1.00 10.47
N LEU A 88 -1.50 1.40 9.24
CA LEU A 88 -0.68 2.16 8.32
C LEU A 88 -1.44 3.40 7.85
N THR A 89 -0.75 4.53 7.74
CA THR A 89 -1.29 5.74 7.09
C THR A 89 -0.23 6.43 6.23
N ASP A 90 -0.69 7.21 5.24
CA ASP A 90 0.18 8.09 4.46
C ASP A 90 0.59 9.30 5.30
N VAL A 91 1.82 9.79 5.08
CA VAL A 91 2.32 11.07 5.60
C VAL A 91 2.74 11.96 4.44
N HIS A 92 2.69 13.28 4.62
CA HIS A 92 2.96 14.29 3.60
C HIS A 92 4.01 15.29 4.11
N GLU A 93 4.35 16.31 3.31
CA GLU A 93 5.44 17.26 3.63
C GLU A 93 5.18 18.10 4.88
N ASP A 94 3.91 18.43 5.14
CA ASP A 94 3.45 19.23 6.29
C ASP A 94 2.98 18.38 7.49
N THR A 95 3.08 17.05 7.39
CA THR A 95 2.63 16.12 8.44
C THR A 95 3.54 16.18 9.66
N PRO A 96 3.03 16.33 10.88
CA PRO A 96 3.79 16.17 12.12
C PRO A 96 4.11 14.68 12.33
N ILE A 97 5.17 14.20 11.67
CA ILE A 97 5.51 12.77 11.56
C ILE A 97 5.63 12.10 12.94
N ALA A 98 6.17 12.81 13.94
CA ALA A 98 6.31 12.26 15.28
C ALA A 98 4.96 11.93 15.94
N GLU A 99 3.94 12.78 15.76
CA GLU A 99 2.59 12.55 16.27
C GLU A 99 1.94 11.35 15.58
N VAL A 100 2.09 11.26 14.26
CA VAL A 100 1.57 10.11 13.49
C VAL A 100 2.27 8.84 13.91
N ALA A 101 3.60 8.83 14.01
CA ALA A 101 4.40 7.68 14.40
C ALA A 101 4.10 7.20 15.83
N ALA A 102 3.60 8.05 16.71
CA ALA A 102 3.17 7.66 18.05
C ALA A 102 1.94 6.74 18.03
N VAL A 103 1.09 6.87 17.01
CA VAL A 103 -0.18 6.11 16.87
C VAL A 103 -0.03 4.91 15.94
N VAL A 104 0.56 5.12 14.74
CA VAL A 104 0.60 4.09 13.71
C VAL A 104 1.80 3.15 13.84
N ASP A 105 1.67 1.97 13.28
CA ASP A 105 2.73 0.95 13.29
C ASP A 105 3.60 1.00 12.05
N VAL A 106 3.08 1.55 10.95
CA VAL A 106 3.76 1.68 9.66
C VAL A 106 3.46 3.05 9.06
N LEU A 107 4.49 3.75 8.61
CA LEU A 107 4.36 4.98 7.83
C LEU A 107 4.39 4.66 6.34
N GLN A 108 3.65 5.42 5.53
CA GLN A 108 3.70 5.30 4.08
C GLN A 108 4.07 6.62 3.43
N THR A 109 5.00 6.59 2.49
CA THR A 109 5.30 7.77 1.66
C THR A 109 4.53 7.69 0.35
N PRO A 110 3.81 8.75 -0.06
CA PRO A 110 3.09 8.78 -1.33
C PRO A 110 4.06 8.74 -2.52
N ALA A 111 3.57 8.24 -3.65
CA ALA A 111 4.37 8.05 -4.86
C ALA A 111 5.01 9.35 -5.38
N PHE A 112 4.28 10.48 -5.35
CA PHE A 112 4.81 11.76 -5.83
C PHE A 112 5.98 12.30 -5.02
N LEU A 113 6.09 11.93 -3.74
CA LEU A 113 7.14 12.42 -2.83
C LEU A 113 8.33 11.46 -2.70
N CYS A 114 8.35 10.36 -3.44
CA CYS A 114 9.37 9.31 -3.30
C CYS A 114 10.80 9.79 -3.60
N ARG A 115 11.00 10.88 -4.36
CA ARG A 115 12.32 11.46 -4.64
C ARG A 115 12.74 12.58 -3.71
N GLN A 116 11.83 13.12 -2.91
CA GLN A 116 12.13 14.25 -2.00
C GLN A 116 13.04 13.78 -0.86
N THR A 117 14.34 14.12 -0.95
CA THR A 117 15.36 13.60 -0.03
C THR A 117 15.04 13.90 1.43
N ASN A 118 14.75 15.17 1.75
CA ASN A 118 14.47 15.56 3.13
C ASN A 118 13.23 14.87 3.68
N PHE A 119 12.19 14.70 2.86
CA PHE A 119 10.97 14.01 3.24
C PHE A 119 11.23 12.53 3.54
N ILE A 120 11.91 11.80 2.63
CA ILE A 120 12.23 10.38 2.82
C ILE A 120 13.08 10.18 4.08
N VAL A 121 14.10 11.02 4.29
CA VAL A 121 14.95 10.97 5.48
C VAL A 121 14.11 11.26 6.75
N SER A 122 13.28 12.29 6.76
CA SER A 122 12.45 12.66 7.91
C SER A 122 11.48 11.54 8.30
N VAL A 123 10.78 10.93 7.31
CA VAL A 123 9.85 9.82 7.57
C VAL A 123 10.61 8.60 8.10
N SER A 124 11.76 8.28 7.51
CA SER A 124 12.53 7.10 7.91
C SER A 124 13.18 7.25 9.28
N ALA A 125 13.54 8.48 9.68
CA ALA A 125 14.08 8.78 11.00
C ALA A 125 13.07 8.64 12.15
N ALA A 126 11.77 8.52 11.87
CA ALA A 126 10.73 8.36 12.89
C ALA A 126 10.75 7.01 13.62
N GLY A 127 11.64 6.07 13.23
CA GLY A 127 11.82 4.79 13.91
C GLY A 127 10.68 3.78 13.71
N ARG A 128 9.82 3.99 12.71
CA ARG A 128 8.76 3.06 12.31
C ARG A 128 9.12 2.37 10.98
N PRO A 129 8.59 1.17 10.72
CA PRO A 129 8.60 0.61 9.38
C PRO A 129 8.03 1.59 8.37
N VAL A 130 8.63 1.69 7.17
CA VAL A 130 8.19 2.60 6.11
C VAL A 130 7.86 1.83 4.84
N ASN A 131 6.67 2.02 4.29
CA ASN A 131 6.30 1.57 2.96
C ASN A 131 6.47 2.71 1.96
N ILE A 132 7.45 2.62 1.07
CA ILE A 132 7.77 3.66 0.10
C ILE A 132 7.10 3.33 -1.23
N LYS A 133 6.08 4.09 -1.63
CA LYS A 133 5.46 3.92 -2.95
C LYS A 133 6.36 4.50 -4.04
N LYS A 134 6.67 3.68 -5.04
CA LYS A 134 7.43 4.10 -6.22
C LYS A 134 6.62 5.13 -7.02
N GLY A 135 7.22 6.24 -7.37
CA GLY A 135 6.61 7.24 -8.25
C GLY A 135 6.31 6.68 -9.63
N GLN A 136 5.21 7.15 -10.24
CA GLN A 136 4.81 6.78 -11.60
C GLN A 136 5.81 7.20 -12.66
N PHE A 137 6.72 8.10 -12.33
CA PHE A 137 7.79 8.65 -13.16
C PHE A 137 9.15 8.03 -12.88
N LEU A 138 9.27 7.17 -11.87
CA LEU A 138 10.53 6.62 -11.41
C LEU A 138 10.76 5.22 -11.98
N SER A 139 11.93 4.95 -12.54
CA SER A 139 12.30 3.60 -12.94
C SER A 139 12.50 2.69 -11.72
N PRO A 140 12.28 1.37 -11.82
CA PRO A 140 12.48 0.47 -10.70
C PRO A 140 13.94 0.41 -10.21
N TRP A 141 14.92 0.64 -11.06
CA TRP A 141 16.34 0.70 -10.69
C TRP A 141 16.67 1.90 -9.79
N GLU A 142 15.99 3.03 -9.97
CA GLU A 142 16.18 4.23 -9.14
C GLU A 142 15.67 4.06 -7.71
N MET A 143 14.85 3.02 -7.46
CA MET A 143 14.38 2.72 -6.09
C MET A 143 15.54 2.40 -5.14
N GLN A 144 16.68 1.91 -5.64
CA GLN A 144 17.89 1.74 -4.81
C GLN A 144 18.30 3.06 -4.16
N ASN A 145 18.34 4.15 -4.94
CA ASN A 145 18.72 5.48 -4.42
C ASN A 145 17.72 5.97 -3.34
N VAL A 146 16.44 5.65 -3.50
CA VAL A 146 15.41 6.02 -2.49
C VAL A 146 15.60 5.21 -1.21
N VAL A 147 15.87 3.92 -1.34
CA VAL A 147 16.16 3.03 -0.20
C VAL A 147 17.42 3.47 0.53
N ASP A 148 18.46 3.86 -0.19
CA ASP A 148 19.72 4.33 0.41
C ASP A 148 19.51 5.61 1.25
N LYS A 149 18.68 6.54 0.74
CA LYS A 149 18.27 7.72 1.52
C LYS A 149 17.53 7.34 2.81
N ALA A 150 16.60 6.39 2.71
CA ALA A 150 15.86 5.92 3.88
C ALA A 150 16.77 5.23 4.90
N ARG A 151 17.67 4.37 4.43
CA ARG A 151 18.64 3.63 5.26
C ARG A 151 19.73 4.51 5.86
N SER A 152 20.01 5.68 5.29
CA SER A 152 20.99 6.64 5.86
C SER A 152 20.60 7.12 7.27
N THR A 153 19.35 6.96 7.67
CA THR A 153 18.86 7.24 9.02
C THR A 153 19.13 6.12 10.04
N GLY A 154 19.66 4.98 9.60
CA GLY A 154 19.79 3.76 10.39
C GLY A 154 18.53 2.87 10.38
N ASN A 155 17.44 3.30 9.75
CA ASN A 155 16.22 2.50 9.65
C ASN A 155 16.39 1.39 8.59
N THR A 156 16.32 0.14 9.02
CA THR A 156 16.38 -1.05 8.15
C THR A 156 15.01 -1.63 7.82
N GLN A 157 13.94 -1.07 8.39
CA GLN A 157 12.57 -1.57 8.23
C GLN A 157 11.88 -0.84 7.05
N ILE A 158 12.42 -1.01 5.85
CA ILE A 158 11.95 -0.36 4.62
C ILE A 158 11.32 -1.40 3.71
N MET A 159 10.12 -1.11 3.20
CA MET A 159 9.44 -1.81 2.12
C MET A 159 9.37 -0.90 0.90
N VAL A 160 9.39 -1.48 -0.29
CA VAL A 160 9.24 -0.77 -1.57
C VAL A 160 7.97 -1.24 -2.27
N CYS A 161 7.17 -0.30 -2.78
CA CYS A 161 5.84 -0.60 -3.31
C CYS A 161 5.71 -0.16 -4.77
N GLU A 162 5.52 -1.14 -5.68
CA GLU A 162 5.18 -0.89 -7.09
C GLU A 162 3.70 -0.53 -7.22
N ARG A 163 3.38 0.46 -8.07
CA ARG A 163 2.00 0.94 -8.27
C ARG A 163 1.72 1.44 -9.69
N GLY A 164 2.51 1.03 -10.66
CA GLY A 164 2.40 1.43 -12.05
C GLY A 164 3.29 2.62 -12.42
N PHE A 165 3.58 2.71 -13.70
CA PHE A 165 4.39 3.74 -14.35
C PHE A 165 3.54 4.46 -15.39
N SER A 166 3.72 5.78 -15.52
CA SER A 166 3.02 6.59 -16.54
C SER A 166 3.42 6.19 -17.94
N PHE A 167 2.43 5.92 -18.79
CA PHE A 167 2.62 5.56 -20.18
C PHE A 167 1.70 6.42 -21.07
N GLY A 168 2.23 7.51 -21.59
CA GLY A 168 1.41 8.53 -22.25
C GLY A 168 0.55 9.30 -21.24
N TYR A 169 -0.60 9.82 -21.70
CA TYR A 169 -1.50 10.61 -20.87
C TYR A 169 -2.55 9.71 -20.19
N ASN A 170 -2.80 9.97 -18.90
CA ASN A 170 -3.89 9.40 -18.11
C ASN A 170 -3.95 7.87 -18.05
N ILE A 171 -2.86 7.16 -18.34
CA ILE A 171 -2.78 5.71 -18.27
C ILE A 171 -1.53 5.26 -17.51
N LEU A 172 -1.65 4.17 -16.77
CA LEU A 172 -0.55 3.50 -16.10
C LEU A 172 -0.35 2.11 -16.68
N ILE A 173 0.92 1.69 -16.75
CA ILE A 173 1.32 0.32 -17.08
C ILE A 173 2.13 -0.24 -15.91
N THR A 174 1.93 -1.51 -15.62
CA THR A 174 2.78 -2.25 -14.68
C THR A 174 3.73 -3.15 -15.45
N ASP A 175 5.02 -2.88 -15.34
CA ASP A 175 6.06 -3.79 -15.80
C ASP A 175 6.33 -4.82 -14.70
N MET A 176 5.95 -6.09 -14.91
CA MET A 176 6.16 -7.14 -13.91
C MET A 176 7.64 -7.41 -13.61
N ARG A 177 8.56 -7.07 -14.54
CA ARG A 177 10.01 -7.13 -14.30
C ARG A 177 10.45 -6.16 -13.19
N ALA A 178 9.70 -5.06 -12.98
CA ALA A 178 9.98 -4.11 -11.92
C ALA A 178 10.00 -4.76 -10.53
N LEU A 179 9.20 -5.80 -10.32
CA LEU A 179 9.14 -6.53 -9.05
C LEU A 179 10.45 -7.27 -8.78
N SER A 180 11.01 -7.93 -9.80
CA SER A 180 12.33 -8.57 -9.68
C SER A 180 13.44 -7.54 -9.47
N VAL A 181 13.45 -6.44 -10.25
CA VAL A 181 14.43 -5.34 -10.10
C VAL A 181 14.38 -4.75 -8.68
N MET A 182 13.19 -4.47 -8.16
CA MET A 182 13.04 -3.88 -6.82
C MET A 182 13.47 -4.84 -5.69
N ARG A 183 13.43 -6.16 -5.91
CA ARG A 183 13.98 -7.14 -4.96
C ARG A 183 15.48 -6.97 -4.72
N SER A 184 16.24 -6.50 -5.72
CA SER A 184 17.67 -6.27 -5.57
C SER A 184 18.02 -5.18 -4.55
N THR A 185 17.07 -4.34 -4.15
CA THR A 185 17.24 -3.39 -3.03
C THR A 185 17.40 -4.09 -1.67
N GLY A 186 17.12 -5.40 -1.60
CA GLY A 186 17.06 -6.16 -0.35
C GLY A 186 15.87 -5.80 0.56
N CYS A 187 14.90 -5.03 0.05
CA CYS A 187 13.67 -4.70 0.76
C CYS A 187 12.54 -5.66 0.37
N PRO A 188 11.60 -5.97 1.28
CA PRO A 188 10.35 -6.61 0.90
C PRO A 188 9.62 -5.78 -0.16
N VAL A 189 9.24 -6.41 -1.26
CA VAL A 189 8.49 -5.77 -2.35
C VAL A 189 7.00 -5.94 -2.11
N VAL A 190 6.27 -4.84 -2.12
CA VAL A 190 4.81 -4.77 -2.07
C VAL A 190 4.30 -4.38 -3.45
N PHE A 191 3.21 -5.00 -3.89
CA PHE A 191 2.51 -4.61 -5.11
C PHE A 191 1.17 -3.98 -4.78
N ASP A 192 0.94 -2.76 -5.25
CA ASP A 192 -0.33 -2.05 -5.13
C ASP A 192 -1.22 -2.38 -6.34
N ALA A 193 -2.12 -3.32 -6.14
CA ALA A 193 -3.01 -3.81 -7.20
C ALA A 193 -4.09 -2.80 -7.59
N THR A 194 -4.51 -1.93 -6.65
CA THR A 194 -5.62 -0.99 -6.88
C THR A 194 -5.16 0.30 -7.54
N HIS A 195 -4.01 0.86 -7.16
CA HIS A 195 -3.49 2.04 -7.83
C HIS A 195 -2.80 1.74 -9.17
N SER A 196 -2.39 0.50 -9.42
CA SER A 196 -1.83 0.10 -10.73
C SER A 196 -2.85 0.14 -11.88
N VAL A 197 -4.15 0.13 -11.57
CA VAL A 197 -5.24 0.23 -12.55
C VAL A 197 -5.92 1.60 -12.54
N GLN A 198 -5.34 2.57 -11.84
CA GLN A 198 -5.84 3.95 -11.83
C GLN A 198 -5.62 4.62 -13.17
N LEU A 199 -6.57 5.47 -13.57
CA LEU A 199 -6.45 6.36 -14.72
C LEU A 199 -6.32 7.80 -14.19
N PRO A 200 -5.11 8.30 -13.98
CA PRO A 200 -4.88 9.59 -13.35
C PRO A 200 -5.50 10.73 -14.16
N GLY A 201 -6.36 11.55 -13.53
CA GLY A 201 -6.98 12.72 -14.18
C GLY A 201 -7.99 12.39 -15.29
N ALA A 202 -8.32 11.13 -15.57
CA ALA A 202 -9.18 10.76 -16.69
C ALA A 202 -10.65 11.24 -16.55
N ALA A 203 -11.09 11.53 -15.32
CA ALA A 203 -12.42 12.07 -15.04
C ALA A 203 -12.41 13.60 -14.77
N GLY A 204 -11.38 14.32 -15.23
CA GLY A 204 -11.22 15.75 -14.99
C GLY A 204 -10.86 16.07 -13.54
N ASN A 205 -11.87 16.21 -12.67
CA ASN A 205 -11.66 16.53 -11.26
C ASN A 205 -11.35 15.32 -10.37
N ALA A 206 -11.33 14.10 -10.94
CA ALA A 206 -11.05 12.86 -10.23
C ALA A 206 -10.26 11.89 -11.11
N SER A 207 -9.62 10.92 -10.50
CA SER A 207 -9.03 9.78 -11.21
C SER A 207 -10.13 8.80 -11.61
N GLY A 208 -10.01 8.25 -12.83
CA GLY A 208 -10.74 7.05 -13.24
C GLY A 208 -10.02 5.78 -12.73
N GLY A 209 -10.56 4.63 -13.05
CA GLY A 209 -9.94 3.34 -12.71
C GLY A 209 -10.57 2.19 -13.49
N GLN A 210 -9.80 1.14 -13.65
CA GLN A 210 -10.16 -0.08 -14.37
C GLN A 210 -10.14 -1.28 -13.40
N ARG A 211 -11.05 -1.27 -12.43
CA ARG A 211 -11.13 -2.26 -11.33
C ARG A 211 -11.11 -3.70 -11.82
N GLU A 212 -11.66 -3.96 -12.99
CA GLU A 212 -11.71 -5.29 -13.63
C GLU A 212 -10.31 -5.91 -13.82
N PHE A 213 -9.26 -5.09 -13.89
CA PHE A 213 -7.88 -5.57 -14.01
C PHE A 213 -7.16 -5.77 -12.68
N VAL A 214 -7.74 -5.37 -11.56
CA VAL A 214 -7.13 -5.62 -10.22
C VAL A 214 -6.79 -7.10 -10.03
N PRO A 215 -7.71 -8.07 -10.23
CA PRO A 215 -7.38 -9.48 -10.04
C PRO A 215 -6.39 -10.03 -11.08
N VAL A 216 -6.32 -9.43 -12.27
CA VAL A 216 -5.34 -9.83 -13.30
C VAL A 216 -3.93 -9.46 -12.84
N LEU A 217 -3.72 -8.19 -12.48
CA LEU A 217 -2.40 -7.70 -12.05
C LEU A 217 -1.99 -8.29 -10.70
N ALA A 218 -2.94 -8.46 -9.76
CA ALA A 218 -2.67 -9.07 -8.48
C ALA A 218 -2.12 -10.50 -8.63
N ARG A 219 -2.77 -11.34 -9.45
CA ARG A 219 -2.29 -12.71 -9.73
C ARG A 219 -0.92 -12.71 -10.39
N ALA A 220 -0.71 -11.84 -11.39
CA ALA A 220 0.57 -11.74 -12.08
C ALA A 220 1.70 -11.32 -11.13
N ALA A 221 1.46 -10.34 -10.26
CA ALA A 221 2.44 -9.87 -9.29
C ALA A 221 2.79 -10.93 -8.25
N VAL A 222 1.80 -11.67 -7.72
CA VAL A 222 2.04 -12.77 -6.77
C VAL A 222 2.82 -13.89 -7.45
N ALA A 223 2.49 -14.24 -8.70
CA ALA A 223 3.22 -15.25 -9.47
C ALA A 223 4.66 -14.81 -9.76
N ALA A 224 4.92 -13.53 -10.00
CA ALA A 224 6.26 -12.98 -10.16
C ALA A 224 7.07 -12.96 -8.85
N GLY A 225 6.44 -13.14 -7.71
CA GLY A 225 7.08 -13.18 -6.38
C GLY A 225 7.18 -11.80 -5.73
N ILE A 226 6.28 -11.55 -4.78
CA ILE A 226 6.23 -10.38 -3.92
C ILE A 226 6.13 -10.77 -2.46
N ALA A 227 6.51 -9.88 -1.55
CA ALA A 227 6.36 -10.10 -0.12
C ALA A 227 4.94 -9.77 0.37
N GLY A 228 4.33 -8.73 -0.18
CA GLY A 228 3.01 -8.27 0.23
C GLY A 228 2.19 -7.67 -0.90
N ILE A 229 0.87 -7.64 -0.74
CA ILE A 229 -0.05 -6.99 -1.66
C ILE A 229 -0.77 -5.85 -0.95
N PHE A 230 -0.88 -4.72 -1.64
CA PHE A 230 -1.63 -3.56 -1.18
C PHE A 230 -2.93 -3.46 -1.99
N MET A 231 -4.06 -3.29 -1.28
CA MET A 231 -5.38 -3.18 -1.90
C MET A 231 -6.25 -2.18 -1.16
N GLU A 232 -6.69 -1.13 -1.83
CA GLU A 232 -7.78 -0.32 -1.31
C GLU A 232 -9.12 -1.03 -1.52
N THR A 233 -9.96 -1.01 -0.51
CA THR A 233 -11.26 -1.70 -0.52
C THR A 233 -12.34 -0.84 0.13
N HIS A 234 -13.57 -1.02 -0.34
CA HIS A 234 -14.73 -0.31 0.20
C HIS A 234 -15.98 -1.21 0.12
N PRO A 235 -16.88 -1.19 1.13
CA PRO A 235 -18.11 -2.00 1.09
C PRO A 235 -19.05 -1.60 -0.05
N ARG A 236 -19.00 -0.33 -0.44
CA ARG A 236 -19.80 0.26 -1.55
C ARG A 236 -18.91 1.17 -2.40
N PRO A 237 -18.05 0.64 -3.27
CA PRO A 237 -17.05 1.44 -4.00
C PRO A 237 -17.62 2.62 -4.81
N GLN A 238 -18.88 2.52 -5.27
CA GLN A 238 -19.55 3.59 -6.01
C GLN A 238 -19.86 4.82 -5.15
N GLN A 239 -19.87 4.66 -3.83
CA GLN A 239 -20.13 5.71 -2.85
C GLN A 239 -18.84 6.23 -2.19
N ALA A 240 -17.70 5.64 -2.50
CA ALA A 240 -16.42 6.03 -1.92
C ALA A 240 -16.06 7.48 -2.26
N LEU A 241 -15.64 8.24 -1.27
CA LEU A 241 -15.23 9.65 -1.43
C LEU A 241 -13.86 9.81 -2.09
N SER A 242 -13.11 8.71 -2.21
CA SER A 242 -11.81 8.66 -2.88
C SER A 242 -11.60 7.32 -3.59
N ASP A 243 -11.03 7.38 -4.80
CA ASP A 243 -10.60 6.22 -5.62
C ASP A 243 -11.63 5.11 -5.79
N GLY A 244 -12.92 5.47 -5.71
CA GLY A 244 -14.04 4.55 -5.92
C GLY A 244 -13.92 3.70 -7.19
N PRO A 245 -13.54 4.25 -8.36
CA PRO A 245 -13.40 3.48 -9.60
C PRO A 245 -12.41 2.32 -9.55
N ASN A 246 -11.37 2.39 -8.73
CA ASN A 246 -10.35 1.33 -8.60
C ASN A 246 -10.40 0.58 -7.27
N ALA A 247 -11.13 1.06 -6.25
CA ALA A 247 -11.27 0.34 -4.99
C ALA A 247 -11.93 -1.03 -5.19
N TRP A 248 -11.35 -2.07 -4.57
CA TRP A 248 -11.87 -3.42 -4.65
C TRP A 248 -13.11 -3.58 -3.76
N PRO A 249 -14.20 -4.25 -4.22
CA PRO A 249 -15.37 -4.50 -3.36
C PRO A 249 -15.01 -5.41 -2.18
N LEU A 250 -15.37 -4.98 -0.96
CA LEU A 250 -15.01 -5.68 0.27
C LEU A 250 -15.62 -7.09 0.34
N ASP A 251 -16.81 -7.28 -0.20
CA ASP A 251 -17.50 -8.58 -0.28
C ASP A 251 -16.80 -9.60 -1.18
N ARG A 252 -15.95 -9.13 -2.11
CA ARG A 252 -15.15 -9.99 -3.02
C ARG A 252 -13.72 -10.20 -2.53
N MET A 253 -13.35 -9.64 -1.39
CA MET A 253 -11.97 -9.71 -0.89
C MET A 253 -11.55 -11.16 -0.58
N ALA A 254 -12.41 -11.93 0.10
CA ALA A 254 -12.08 -13.29 0.53
C ALA A 254 -11.70 -14.20 -0.65
N SER A 255 -12.50 -14.25 -1.70
CA SER A 255 -12.26 -15.13 -2.85
C SER A 255 -10.99 -14.76 -3.63
N LEU A 256 -10.70 -13.46 -3.75
CA LEU A 256 -9.47 -13.03 -4.38
C LEU A 256 -8.25 -13.40 -3.54
N LEU A 257 -8.26 -13.13 -2.24
CA LEU A 257 -7.14 -13.45 -1.34
C LEU A 257 -6.88 -14.94 -1.24
N GLU A 258 -7.90 -15.79 -1.28
CA GLU A 258 -7.74 -17.24 -1.33
C GLU A 258 -6.95 -17.67 -2.58
N THR A 259 -7.31 -17.15 -3.75
CA THR A 259 -6.59 -17.38 -5.00
C THR A 259 -5.13 -16.91 -4.91
N LEU A 260 -4.90 -15.70 -4.37
CA LEU A 260 -3.56 -15.14 -4.24
C LEU A 260 -2.69 -15.95 -3.26
N LYS A 261 -3.26 -16.43 -2.17
CA LYS A 261 -2.55 -17.30 -1.21
C LYS A 261 -2.10 -18.61 -1.85
N GLN A 262 -2.95 -19.24 -2.67
CA GLN A 262 -2.59 -20.46 -3.39
C GLN A 262 -1.44 -20.20 -4.38
N LEU A 263 -1.51 -19.12 -5.15
CA LEU A 263 -0.44 -18.73 -6.06
C LEU A 263 0.86 -18.42 -5.32
N ASP A 264 0.80 -17.71 -4.20
CA ASP A 264 1.97 -17.41 -3.36
C ASP A 264 2.67 -18.69 -2.89
N THR A 265 1.88 -19.67 -2.42
CA THR A 265 2.41 -20.96 -1.99
C THR A 265 3.16 -21.69 -3.12
N ILE A 266 2.58 -21.69 -4.33
CA ILE A 266 3.21 -22.32 -5.49
C ILE A 266 4.47 -21.56 -5.91
N SER A 267 4.38 -20.21 -6.04
CA SER A 267 5.48 -19.38 -6.51
C SER A 267 6.70 -19.44 -5.59
N LYS A 268 6.48 -19.55 -4.27
CA LYS A 268 7.54 -19.58 -3.25
C LYS A 268 8.00 -21.00 -2.90
N SER A 269 7.43 -22.04 -3.55
CA SER A 269 7.82 -23.43 -3.29
C SER A 269 9.21 -23.79 -3.84
N ARG A 270 9.73 -22.96 -4.74
CA ARG A 270 11.05 -23.12 -5.36
C ARG A 270 11.80 -21.79 -5.39
N PRO A 271 13.14 -21.80 -5.43
CA PRO A 271 13.91 -20.59 -5.66
C PRO A 271 13.52 -19.91 -6.98
N PHE A 272 13.56 -18.59 -7.00
CA PHE A 272 13.37 -17.79 -8.20
C PHE A 272 14.64 -17.89 -9.05
N GLU A 273 14.55 -18.46 -10.26
CA GLU A 273 15.71 -18.75 -11.12
C GLU A 273 16.48 -17.47 -11.50
N GLU A 274 15.76 -16.36 -11.69
CA GLU A 274 16.39 -15.08 -12.00
C GLU A 274 17.30 -14.53 -10.89
N ALA A 275 17.22 -15.03 -9.68
CA ALA A 275 18.12 -14.66 -8.60
C ALA A 275 19.53 -15.26 -8.74
N SER A 276 19.70 -16.22 -9.64
CA SER A 276 20.97 -16.89 -9.93
C SER A 276 21.64 -16.41 -11.23
N LEU A 277 20.97 -15.57 -12.01
CA LEU A 277 21.49 -14.98 -13.25
C LEU A 277 22.21 -13.65 -13.01
#